data_6a502734a588c6a7912ab2fad07d3bfc
#
_entry.id   6a502734a588c6a7912ab2fad07d3bfc
#
_cell.length_a   1.000
_cell.length_b   1.000
_cell.length_c   1.000
_cell.angle_alpha   90.00
_cell.angle_beta   90.00
_cell.angle_gamma   90.00
#
_symmetry.space_group_name_H-M   'P 1'
#
loop_
_entity.id
_entity.type
_entity.pdbx_description
1 polymer ?
#
loop_
_entity_poly.entity_id
_entity_poly.type
_entity_poly.pdbx_seq_one_letter_code
_entity_poly.pdbx_strand_id
1 'polypeptide(L)'
;MYALTLALILIATPALADVTGIASVINGDTLEVHGQRIRLHGIDAPESRQLCRLDDKPWQCGKDAANALADKIARRPVTCEDLGRDRYKRIIGRCTVAGEDIGAWMVSEGLALAYRRYSRDYVDQEAEAQAARRGIWASEFVKPWEWRRGKRLGMGD
;
A
#
# COMPACT_ATOMS: atom_id res chain seq x y z
N MET A 1 -25.05 -14.30 -57.18
CA MET A 1 -25.10 -13.37 -56.03
C MET A 1 -24.53 -14.12 -54.82
N TYR A 2 -23.29 -13.83 -54.43
CA TYR A 2 -22.66 -14.44 -53.27
C TYR A 2 -22.80 -13.49 -52.10
N ALA A 3 -23.52 -13.88 -51.04
CA ALA A 3 -23.63 -13.11 -49.81
C ALA A 3 -22.36 -13.32 -48.98
N LEU A 4 -21.58 -12.26 -48.80
CA LEU A 4 -20.38 -12.24 -47.92
C LEU A 4 -20.86 -12.06 -46.49
N THR A 5 -20.88 -13.13 -45.72
CA THR A 5 -21.13 -13.06 -44.27
C THR A 5 -19.88 -12.60 -43.56
N LEU A 6 -19.90 -11.36 -43.06
CA LEU A 6 -18.82 -10.79 -42.24
C LEU A 6 -18.93 -11.35 -40.82
N ALA A 7 -18.02 -12.26 -40.44
CA ALA A 7 -17.94 -12.77 -39.08
C ALA A 7 -17.28 -11.73 -38.18
N LEU A 8 -18.03 -11.19 -37.25
CA LEU A 8 -17.53 -10.28 -36.21
C LEU A 8 -16.81 -11.10 -35.14
N ILE A 9 -15.47 -11.05 -35.12
CA ILE A 9 -14.66 -11.68 -34.07
C ILE A 9 -14.69 -10.78 -32.85
N LEU A 10 -15.42 -11.17 -31.79
CA LEU A 10 -15.32 -10.54 -30.47
C LEU A 10 -13.99 -10.96 -29.82
N ILE A 11 -13.06 -10.04 -29.74
CA ILE A 11 -11.83 -10.20 -28.96
C ILE A 11 -12.20 -9.94 -27.50
N ALA A 12 -12.35 -11.01 -26.70
CA ALA A 12 -12.49 -10.91 -25.26
C ALA A 12 -11.14 -10.50 -24.66
N THR A 13 -11.04 -9.29 -24.15
CA THR A 13 -9.88 -8.88 -23.32
C THR A 13 -9.97 -9.62 -21.99
N PRO A 14 -8.89 -10.28 -21.52
CA PRO A 14 -8.89 -10.87 -20.19
C PRO A 14 -9.08 -9.76 -19.14
N ALA A 15 -10.19 -9.78 -18.43
CA ALA A 15 -10.37 -8.96 -17.25
C ALA A 15 -9.37 -9.42 -16.17
N LEU A 16 -8.61 -8.52 -15.58
CA LEU A 16 -7.82 -8.83 -14.40
C LEU A 16 -8.80 -9.20 -13.28
N ALA A 17 -8.65 -10.40 -12.72
CA ALA A 17 -9.56 -10.89 -11.70
C ALA A 17 -9.14 -10.38 -10.32
N ASP A 18 -10.11 -9.94 -9.52
CA ASP A 18 -9.89 -9.55 -8.14
C ASP A 18 -9.37 -10.73 -7.32
N VAL A 19 -8.48 -10.44 -6.37
CA VAL A 19 -7.94 -11.42 -5.43
C VAL A 19 -8.64 -11.27 -4.10
N THR A 20 -9.34 -12.32 -3.65
CA THR A 20 -10.04 -12.33 -2.36
C THR A 20 -9.56 -13.49 -1.50
N GLY A 21 -9.25 -13.22 -0.22
CA GLY A 21 -8.85 -14.26 0.73
C GLY A 21 -8.28 -13.69 2.03
N ILE A 22 -7.89 -14.61 2.92
CA ILE A 22 -7.18 -14.25 4.15
C ILE A 22 -5.77 -13.81 3.78
N ALA A 23 -5.40 -12.60 4.19
CA ALA A 23 -4.09 -12.04 3.89
C ALA A 23 -3.09 -12.25 5.04
N SER A 24 -1.84 -12.50 4.68
CA SER A 24 -0.68 -12.32 5.55
C SER A 24 -0.05 -10.95 5.27
N VAL A 25 0.32 -10.21 6.30
CA VAL A 25 1.01 -8.93 6.18
C VAL A 25 2.51 -9.17 6.08
N ILE A 26 3.13 -8.70 5.00
CA ILE A 26 4.58 -8.79 4.78
C ILE A 26 5.27 -7.55 5.36
N ASN A 27 4.72 -6.37 5.09
CA ASN A 27 5.12 -5.08 5.66
C ASN A 27 3.94 -4.09 5.55
N GLY A 28 4.16 -2.81 5.87
CA GLY A 28 3.09 -1.81 5.92
C GLY A 28 2.40 -1.49 4.59
N ASP A 29 2.89 -2.00 3.47
CA ASP A 29 2.29 -1.77 2.15
C ASP A 29 2.27 -3.01 1.25
N THR A 30 2.55 -4.18 1.79
CA THR A 30 2.57 -5.42 1.03
C THR A 30 1.88 -6.55 1.79
N LEU A 31 0.92 -7.17 1.14
CA LEU A 31 0.16 -8.32 1.60
C LEU A 31 0.53 -9.57 0.79
N GLU A 32 0.19 -10.74 1.31
CA GLU A 32 0.18 -12.00 0.57
C GLU A 32 -1.17 -12.68 0.74
N VAL A 33 -1.84 -13.00 -0.38
CA VAL A 33 -3.10 -13.72 -0.43
C VAL A 33 -2.94 -14.91 -1.38
N HIS A 34 -3.20 -16.13 -0.91
CA HIS A 34 -3.04 -17.36 -1.71
C HIS A 34 -1.65 -17.51 -2.35
N GLY A 35 -0.58 -17.10 -1.64
CA GLY A 35 0.79 -17.13 -2.15
C GLY A 35 1.13 -16.03 -3.18
N GLN A 36 0.20 -15.12 -3.47
CA GLN A 36 0.41 -14.00 -4.37
C GLN A 36 0.73 -12.74 -3.56
N ARG A 37 1.85 -12.11 -3.86
CA ARG A 37 2.23 -10.83 -3.24
C ARG A 37 1.48 -9.67 -3.89
N ILE A 38 0.86 -8.84 -3.05
CA ILE A 38 0.07 -7.69 -3.44
C ILE A 38 0.69 -6.45 -2.81
N ARG A 39 1.16 -5.54 -3.64
CA ARG A 39 1.59 -4.21 -3.23
C ARG A 39 0.38 -3.29 -3.19
N LEU A 40 0.11 -2.68 -2.07
CA LEU A 40 -1.01 -1.74 -1.92
C LEU A 40 -0.80 -0.53 -2.85
N HIS A 41 -1.84 -0.25 -3.64
CA HIS A 41 -1.86 0.84 -4.61
C HIS A 41 -1.69 2.19 -3.92
N GLY A 42 -0.91 3.07 -4.53
CA GLY A 42 -0.87 4.50 -4.24
C GLY A 42 -0.25 4.91 -2.91
N ILE A 43 0.29 3.97 -2.13
CA ILE A 43 0.93 4.25 -0.84
C ILE A 43 2.38 3.76 -0.78
N ASP A 44 3.14 4.30 0.17
CA ASP A 44 4.49 3.84 0.53
C ASP A 44 4.66 3.91 2.04
N ALA A 45 4.78 2.77 2.69
CA ALA A 45 4.96 2.66 4.13
C ALA A 45 6.44 2.65 4.51
N PRO A 46 6.80 3.05 5.75
CA PRO A 46 8.14 2.85 6.25
C PRO A 46 8.57 1.38 6.14
N GLU A 47 9.82 1.16 5.74
CA GLU A 47 10.37 -0.18 5.61
C GLU A 47 10.44 -0.89 6.97
N SER A 48 10.31 -2.22 7.00
CA SER A 48 10.22 -3.01 8.25
C SER A 48 11.36 -2.73 9.24
N ARG A 49 12.56 -2.37 8.74
CA ARG A 49 13.73 -2.00 9.56
C ARG A 49 13.90 -0.50 9.73
N GLN A 50 13.00 0.30 9.16
CA GLN A 50 13.09 1.74 9.25
C GLN A 50 12.77 2.20 10.66
N LEU A 51 13.62 3.07 11.18
CA LEU A 51 13.41 3.78 12.43
C LEU A 51 13.00 5.21 12.14
N CYS A 52 12.05 5.69 12.90
CA CYS A 52 11.69 7.10 13.06
C CYS A 52 12.18 7.57 14.44
N ARG A 53 12.06 8.87 14.73
CA ARG A 53 12.41 9.43 16.03
C ARG A 53 11.21 10.18 16.60
N LEU A 54 10.71 9.69 17.73
CA LEU A 54 9.61 10.28 18.47
C LEU A 54 10.11 10.70 19.86
N ASP A 55 9.96 11.97 20.22
CA ASP A 55 10.44 12.53 21.49
C ASP A 55 11.92 12.19 21.74
N ASP A 56 12.77 12.42 20.75
CA ASP A 56 14.21 12.13 20.74
C ASP A 56 14.59 10.65 20.95
N LYS A 57 13.62 9.73 20.87
CA LYS A 57 13.83 8.29 20.99
C LYS A 57 13.62 7.59 19.68
N PRO A 58 14.43 6.57 19.35
CA PRO A 58 14.20 5.72 18.19
C PRO A 58 12.89 4.94 18.34
N TRP A 59 12.09 4.95 17.27
CA TRP A 59 10.81 4.26 17.18
C TRP A 59 10.75 3.36 15.94
N GLN A 60 10.33 2.11 16.11
CA GLN A 60 10.24 1.12 15.03
C GLN A 60 9.00 1.35 14.15
N CYS A 61 8.92 2.52 13.52
CA CYS A 61 7.74 2.94 12.76
C CYS A 61 7.37 2.00 11.61
N GLY A 62 8.34 1.36 10.96
CA GLY A 62 8.07 0.38 9.90
C GLY A 62 7.44 -0.90 10.42
N LYS A 63 7.90 -1.39 11.57
CA LYS A 63 7.31 -2.56 12.22
C LYS A 63 5.90 -2.27 12.74
N ASP A 64 5.71 -1.09 13.33
CA ASP A 64 4.41 -0.70 13.87
C ASP A 64 3.39 -0.48 12.76
N ALA A 65 3.78 0.05 11.59
CA ALA A 65 2.91 0.14 10.42
C ALA A 65 2.44 -1.24 9.96
N ALA A 66 3.33 -2.24 9.91
CA ALA A 66 2.97 -3.61 9.56
C ALA A 66 2.03 -4.26 10.59
N ASN A 67 2.30 -4.06 11.89
CA ASN A 67 1.46 -4.59 12.97
C ASN A 67 0.07 -3.94 12.94
N ALA A 68 -0.01 -2.62 12.78
CA ALA A 68 -1.28 -1.90 12.70
C ALA A 68 -2.11 -2.38 11.50
N LEU A 69 -1.48 -2.65 10.36
CA LEU A 69 -2.14 -3.23 9.20
C LEU A 69 -2.68 -4.64 9.49
N ALA A 70 -1.89 -5.49 10.17
CA ALA A 70 -2.32 -6.83 10.57
C ALA A 70 -3.51 -6.79 11.54
N ASP A 71 -3.48 -5.88 12.51
CA ASP A 71 -4.58 -5.66 13.47
C ASP A 71 -5.83 -5.12 12.77
N LYS A 72 -5.67 -4.20 11.81
CA LYS A 72 -6.77 -3.67 11.00
C LYS A 72 -7.46 -4.76 10.20
N ILE A 73 -6.70 -5.64 9.58
CA ILE A 73 -7.24 -6.79 8.82
C ILE A 73 -7.90 -7.80 9.76
N ALA A 74 -7.29 -8.06 10.93
CA ALA A 74 -7.82 -8.95 11.98
C ALA A 74 -8.28 -10.32 11.43
N ARG A 75 -7.52 -10.92 10.51
CA ARG A 75 -7.80 -12.20 9.85
C ARG A 75 -9.13 -12.24 9.08
N ARG A 76 -9.71 -11.09 8.77
CA ARG A 76 -10.88 -11.00 7.88
C ARG A 76 -10.46 -11.14 6.42
N PRO A 77 -11.35 -11.63 5.54
CA PRO A 77 -11.05 -11.65 4.12
C PRO A 77 -10.77 -10.24 3.57
N VAL A 78 -9.73 -10.14 2.77
CA VAL A 78 -9.37 -8.94 2.02
C VAL A 78 -9.74 -9.16 0.57
N THR A 79 -10.31 -8.15 -0.07
CA THR A 79 -10.57 -8.14 -1.52
C THR A 79 -9.70 -7.09 -2.16
N CYS A 80 -8.90 -7.47 -3.14
CA CYS A 80 -7.98 -6.61 -3.86
C CYS A 80 -8.34 -6.57 -5.35
N GLU A 81 -8.70 -5.39 -5.84
CA GLU A 81 -8.80 -5.09 -7.26
C GLU A 81 -7.40 -5.16 -7.89
N ASP A 82 -7.23 -5.98 -8.92
CA ASP A 82 -5.95 -6.12 -9.63
C ASP A 82 -5.78 -4.96 -10.62
N LEU A 83 -4.88 -4.03 -10.32
CA LEU A 83 -4.56 -2.87 -11.16
C LEU A 83 -3.33 -3.09 -12.06
N GLY A 84 -2.77 -4.30 -12.07
CA GLY A 84 -1.60 -4.63 -12.88
C GLY A 84 -0.43 -5.18 -12.06
N ARG A 85 0.76 -5.11 -12.62
CA ARG A 85 1.99 -5.65 -12.01
C ARG A 85 3.07 -4.59 -11.91
N ASP A 86 3.83 -4.65 -10.82
CA ASP A 86 5.06 -3.88 -10.73
C ASP A 86 6.25 -4.60 -11.38
N ARG A 87 7.41 -3.93 -11.40
CA ARG A 87 8.65 -4.49 -11.97
C ARG A 87 9.13 -5.78 -11.27
N TYR A 88 8.64 -6.05 -10.06
CA TYR A 88 8.95 -7.27 -9.30
C TYR A 88 7.87 -8.34 -9.45
N LYS A 89 6.94 -8.16 -10.39
CA LYS A 89 5.80 -9.06 -10.69
C LYS A 89 4.77 -9.18 -9.54
N ARG A 90 4.82 -8.28 -8.54
CA ARG A 90 3.76 -8.22 -7.54
C ARG A 90 2.50 -7.60 -8.16
N ILE A 91 1.34 -8.07 -7.71
CA ILE A 91 0.06 -7.42 -8.03
C ILE A 91 0.07 -6.01 -7.42
N ILE A 92 -0.27 -4.98 -8.18
CA ILE A 92 -0.63 -3.68 -7.62
C ILE A 92 -2.12 -3.75 -7.32
N GLY A 93 -2.49 -3.69 -6.03
CA GLY A 93 -3.87 -3.92 -5.61
C GLY A 93 -4.46 -2.77 -4.82
N ARG A 94 -5.68 -2.34 -5.20
CA ARG A 94 -6.53 -1.55 -4.32
C ARG A 94 -7.32 -2.53 -3.46
N CYS A 95 -6.97 -2.60 -2.17
CA CYS A 95 -7.48 -3.62 -1.28
C CYS A 95 -8.47 -3.04 -0.27
N THR A 96 -9.52 -3.79 0.01
CA THR A 96 -10.52 -3.46 1.03
C THR A 96 -10.65 -4.57 2.07
N VAL A 97 -10.97 -4.21 3.30
CA VAL A 97 -11.39 -5.11 4.38
C VAL A 97 -12.68 -4.58 4.98
N ALA A 98 -13.71 -5.42 5.06
CA ALA A 98 -15.06 -4.99 5.47
C ALA A 98 -15.57 -3.73 4.72
N GLY A 99 -15.25 -3.62 3.42
CA GLY A 99 -15.64 -2.51 2.57
C GLY A 99 -14.81 -1.23 2.72
N GLU A 100 -13.84 -1.18 3.61
CA GLU A 100 -12.98 -0.01 3.84
C GLU A 100 -11.66 -0.14 3.06
N ASP A 101 -11.27 0.91 2.33
CA ASP A 101 -10.01 0.98 1.59
C ASP A 101 -8.82 1.00 2.56
N ILE A 102 -8.01 -0.04 2.48
CA ILE A 102 -6.84 -0.24 3.35
C ILE A 102 -5.78 0.83 3.10
N GLY A 103 -5.55 1.22 1.83
CA GLY A 103 -4.59 2.25 1.47
C GLY A 103 -4.98 3.62 2.04
N ALA A 104 -6.24 3.99 1.87
CA ALA A 104 -6.80 5.23 2.44
C ALA A 104 -6.65 5.25 3.97
N TRP A 105 -6.99 4.15 4.63
CA TRP A 105 -6.87 4.03 6.09
C TRP A 105 -5.41 4.14 6.55
N MET A 106 -4.46 3.45 5.89
CA MET A 106 -3.03 3.52 6.24
C MET A 106 -2.49 4.95 6.17
N VAL A 107 -2.89 5.71 5.14
CA VAL A 107 -2.46 7.10 4.98
C VAL A 107 -3.14 8.01 5.99
N SER A 108 -4.45 7.83 6.23
CA SER A 108 -5.21 8.63 7.21
C SER A 108 -4.70 8.50 8.64
N GLU A 109 -4.20 7.29 9.00
CA GLU A 109 -3.59 7.04 10.33
C GLU A 109 -2.11 7.46 10.40
N GLY A 110 -1.53 7.96 9.30
CA GLY A 110 -0.11 8.32 9.25
C GLY A 110 0.82 7.11 9.35
N LEU A 111 0.38 5.94 8.89
CA LEU A 111 1.16 4.69 8.87
C LEU A 111 1.87 4.50 7.53
N ALA A 112 1.45 5.24 6.51
CA ALA A 112 2.06 5.28 5.18
C ALA A 112 1.91 6.69 4.58
N LEU A 113 2.70 6.97 3.55
CA LEU A 113 2.61 8.19 2.75
C LEU A 113 1.85 7.93 1.46
N ALA A 114 1.16 8.95 0.95
CA ALA A 114 0.66 8.94 -0.41
C ALA A 114 1.86 8.92 -1.39
N TYR A 115 1.90 7.92 -2.26
CA TYR A 115 3.03 7.77 -3.19
C TYR A 115 2.72 8.45 -4.53
N ARG A 116 2.84 9.78 -4.54
CA ARG A 116 2.46 10.66 -5.65
C ARG A 116 3.11 10.34 -7.00
N ARG A 117 4.20 9.58 -7.00
CA ARG A 117 4.85 9.10 -8.23
C ARG A 117 3.94 8.19 -9.05
N TYR A 118 3.04 7.45 -8.38
CA TYR A 118 2.18 6.44 -9.01
C TYR A 118 0.71 6.78 -8.94
N SER A 119 0.27 7.52 -7.91
CA SER A 119 -1.14 7.90 -7.76
C SER A 119 -1.27 9.14 -6.87
N ARG A 120 -2.35 9.88 -7.07
CA ARG A 120 -2.76 10.99 -6.21
C ARG A 120 -3.98 10.68 -5.36
N ASP A 121 -4.45 9.43 -5.36
CA ASP A 121 -5.72 9.02 -4.77
C ASP A 121 -5.82 9.32 -3.27
N TYR A 122 -4.68 9.35 -2.55
CA TYR A 122 -4.64 9.49 -1.08
C TYR A 122 -3.96 10.79 -0.61
N VAL A 123 -3.83 11.78 -1.48
CA VAL A 123 -3.16 13.06 -1.15
C VAL A 123 -3.94 13.84 -0.09
N ASP A 124 -5.27 13.79 -0.14
CA ASP A 124 -6.13 14.50 0.82
C ASP A 124 -6.04 13.85 2.21
N GLN A 125 -6.08 12.51 2.29
CA GLN A 125 -5.88 11.75 3.53
C GLN A 125 -4.50 12.04 4.16
N GLU A 126 -3.46 12.14 3.33
CA GLU A 126 -2.12 12.51 3.80
C GLU A 126 -2.10 13.93 4.39
N ALA A 127 -2.74 14.90 3.72
CA ALA A 127 -2.80 16.27 4.21
C ALA A 127 -3.52 16.36 5.57
N GLU A 128 -4.61 15.62 5.75
CA GLU A 128 -5.32 15.54 7.01
C GLU A 128 -4.48 14.87 8.12
N ALA A 129 -3.81 13.76 7.82
CA ALA A 129 -2.94 13.05 8.76
C ALA A 129 -1.77 13.94 9.20
N GLN A 130 -1.17 14.68 8.25
CA GLN A 130 -0.09 15.62 8.51
C GLN A 130 -0.56 16.79 9.40
N ALA A 131 -1.68 17.40 9.10
CA ALA A 131 -2.24 18.49 9.88
C ALA A 131 -2.56 18.06 11.32
N ALA A 132 -3.09 16.85 11.49
CA ALA A 132 -3.41 16.24 12.78
C ALA A 132 -2.20 15.58 13.48
N ARG A 133 -1.02 15.58 12.85
CA ARG A 133 0.22 14.95 13.37
C ARG A 133 0.00 13.46 13.74
N ARG A 134 -0.74 12.74 12.93
CA ARG A 134 -0.97 11.30 13.16
C ARG A 134 0.21 10.45 12.76
N GLY A 135 0.47 9.40 13.51
CA GLY A 135 1.49 8.40 13.19
C GLY A 135 2.88 9.02 12.97
N ILE A 136 3.49 8.74 11.82
CA ILE A 136 4.84 9.27 11.48
C ILE A 136 4.90 10.80 11.42
N TRP A 137 3.77 11.48 11.22
CA TRP A 137 3.72 12.94 11.18
C TRP A 137 3.92 13.60 12.55
N ALA A 138 3.83 12.85 13.65
CA ALA A 138 4.21 13.30 14.98
C ALA A 138 5.73 13.16 15.26
N SER A 139 6.48 12.53 14.36
CA SER A 139 7.88 12.15 14.53
C SER A 139 8.78 12.76 13.47
N GLU A 140 10.09 12.59 13.64
CA GLU A 140 11.05 12.79 12.57
C GLU A 140 11.22 11.46 11.82
N PHE A 141 11.17 11.53 10.51
CA PHE A 141 11.31 10.33 9.66
C PHE A 141 11.96 10.68 8.33
N VAL A 142 12.54 9.68 7.71
CA VAL A 142 12.97 9.72 6.31
C VAL A 142 11.85 9.12 5.46
N LYS A 143 11.53 9.74 4.33
CA LYS A 143 10.52 9.16 3.42
C LYS A 143 10.95 7.77 2.98
N PRO A 144 10.04 6.77 2.90
CA PRO A 144 10.42 5.38 2.61
C PRO A 144 11.25 5.22 1.34
N TRP A 145 10.90 5.93 0.26
CA TRP A 145 11.68 5.88 -0.99
C TRP A 145 13.08 6.50 -0.88
N GLU A 146 13.29 7.47 0.03
CA GLU A 146 14.62 8.04 0.30
C GLU A 146 15.45 7.08 1.17
N TRP A 147 14.78 6.44 2.16
CA TRP A 147 15.41 5.43 3.01
C TRP A 147 15.93 4.24 2.18
N ARG A 148 15.17 3.78 1.18
CA ARG A 148 15.62 2.74 0.23
C ARG A 148 16.84 3.16 -0.60
N ARG A 149 17.04 4.48 -0.79
CA ARG A 149 18.22 5.04 -1.46
C ARG A 149 19.40 5.28 -0.50
N GLY A 150 19.29 4.85 0.74
CA GLY A 150 20.35 4.94 1.73
C GLY A 150 20.27 6.14 2.69
N LYS A 151 19.29 7.05 2.55
CA LYS A 151 19.11 8.15 3.49
C LYS A 151 18.72 7.63 4.87
N ARG A 152 19.30 8.21 5.92
CA ARG A 152 19.01 7.87 7.31
C ARG A 152 18.79 9.15 8.10
N LEU A 153 18.04 9.05 9.21
CA LEU A 153 18.07 10.11 10.24
C LEU A 153 19.47 10.16 10.84
N GLY A 154 19.99 11.37 11.07
CA GLY A 154 21.15 11.56 11.94
C GLY A 154 20.73 11.10 13.33
N MET A 155 21.18 9.94 13.76
CA MET A 155 21.10 9.51 15.15
C MET A 155 22.15 10.35 15.85
N GLY A 156 21.74 11.34 16.66
CA GLY A 156 22.66 12.07 17.53
C GLY A 156 23.35 11.08 18.44
N ASP A 157 24.68 11.19 18.52
CA ASP A 157 25.51 10.44 19.46
C ASP A 157 25.07 10.70 20.90
#